data_787577ae3d5f46662a5a4403b32ce6da
#
_entry.id   787577ae3d5f46662a5a4403b32ce6da
#
_cell.length_a   1.000
_cell.length_b   1.000
_cell.length_c   1.000
_cell.angle_alpha   90.00
_cell.angle_beta   90.00
_cell.angle_gamma   90.00
#
_symmetry.space_group_name_H-M   'P 1'
#
loop_
_entity.id
_entity.type
_entity.pdbx_description
1 polymer ?
#
loop_
_entity_poly.entity_id
_entity_poly.type
_entity_poly.pdbx_seq_one_letter_code
_entity_poly.pdbx_strand_id
1 'polypeptide(L)'
;MRYSEWMRIFGLALLAGLPLASAFAQEVESEALEAVDYGDIDNWLCHPGNTLDVCGHDVSATIVNADGSVELEAWTADPDPGIDCFYVYPTTSLDEDTWADLHPGRHEEVITAFTQFARFKSVCRAFAPVYRQITIPGLLMNAGNLANNDQRNYIDVANAFNHYLENHNDGRGFVLVGHSQGTSLLIELIRNEIDGRPLQDQLVSAILAGNSVVVPKGEVAGGSFSEVPLCESAGQAGCVISYATYRDNIPPGGEGLFLFGRAPNEDSEVACFNPANPGGEGELDAYLSNIGEIFQGVAPMPVWSSAAPGISTPFVKVPGLLSARCVNDGTYHYLEVSIAADPADPRTDDIRGDVLIDGQINAPWGLHLIDMTLAMGNLVDIVRMQAEAYAGR
;
A
#
# COMPACT_ATOMS: atom_id res chain seq x y z
N MET A 1 -42.62 65.56 -1.93
CA MET A 1 -42.44 66.97 -2.41
C MET A 1 -41.35 66.88 -3.47
N ARG A 2 -41.79 67.02 -4.66
CA ARG A 2 -41.50 68.01 -5.72
C ARG A 2 -40.07 67.88 -6.27
N TYR A 3 -39.99 67.42 -7.55
CA TYR A 3 -39.92 68.15 -8.84
C TYR A 3 -38.48 68.63 -9.08
N SER A 4 -37.86 68.62 -10.20
CA SER A 4 -38.18 68.46 -11.64
C SER A 4 -36.87 68.62 -12.42
N GLU A 5 -36.71 67.88 -13.47
CA GLU A 5 -36.48 68.34 -14.85
C GLU A 5 -35.37 69.36 -15.13
N TRP A 6 -34.58 69.04 -16.12
CA TRP A 6 -34.34 69.69 -17.43
C TRP A 6 -33.10 69.07 -18.10
N MET A 7 -33.15 68.31 -19.03
CA MET A 7 -33.36 68.34 -20.49
C MET A 7 -32.22 69.05 -21.30
N ARG A 8 -31.59 68.19 -22.14
CA ARG A 8 -30.99 68.43 -23.45
C ARG A 8 -29.79 69.40 -23.59
N ILE A 9 -28.73 68.92 -24.26
CA ILE A 9 -28.20 69.49 -25.53
C ILE A 9 -27.26 68.46 -26.21
N PHE A 10 -27.36 68.38 -27.52
CA PHE A 10 -26.62 67.65 -28.54
C PHE A 10 -25.11 67.84 -28.55
N GLY A 11 -24.38 66.81 -29.06
CA GLY A 11 -23.02 67.02 -29.55
C GLY A 11 -22.33 65.75 -30.05
N LEU A 12 -22.47 65.52 -31.29
CA LEU A 12 -21.57 64.92 -32.30
C LEU A 12 -20.52 63.85 -31.88
N ALA A 13 -20.57 62.80 -32.70
CA ALA A 13 -19.65 61.69 -32.90
C ALA A 13 -18.16 62.04 -32.96
N LEU A 14 -17.37 61.18 -32.36
CA LEU A 14 -15.99 60.87 -32.82
C LEU A 14 -15.79 59.37 -32.67
N LEU A 15 -15.81 58.70 -33.79
CA LEU A 15 -15.32 57.33 -33.97
C LEU A 15 -13.83 57.32 -33.70
N ALA A 16 -13.42 56.83 -32.51
CA ALA A 16 -12.07 56.44 -32.26
C ALA A 16 -12.01 54.89 -32.16
N GLY A 17 -11.38 54.28 -33.16
CA GLY A 17 -11.20 52.86 -33.24
C GLY A 17 -10.37 52.36 -32.04
N LEU A 18 -11.00 51.45 -31.26
CA LEU A 18 -10.30 50.62 -30.29
C LEU A 18 -9.60 49.50 -31.08
N PRO A 19 -8.29 49.26 -30.87
CA PRO A 19 -7.67 48.08 -31.37
C PRO A 19 -8.26 46.86 -30.69
N LEU A 20 -8.76 45.89 -31.46
CA LEU A 20 -9.01 44.55 -31.02
C LEU A 20 -7.70 43.97 -30.46
N ALA A 21 -7.53 43.97 -29.16
CA ALA A 21 -6.56 43.12 -28.50
C ALA A 21 -7.01 41.68 -28.76
N SER A 22 -6.43 41.03 -29.74
CA SER A 22 -6.45 39.57 -29.86
C SER A 22 -5.79 39.02 -28.60
N ALA A 23 -6.61 38.56 -27.68
CA ALA A 23 -6.16 37.70 -26.60
C ALA A 23 -5.61 36.43 -27.26
N PHE A 24 -4.30 36.36 -27.34
CA PHE A 24 -3.62 35.07 -27.56
C PHE A 24 -3.96 34.23 -26.34
N ALA A 25 -4.93 33.33 -26.48
CA ALA A 25 -5.00 32.18 -25.65
C ALA A 25 -3.69 31.42 -25.90
N GLN A 26 -2.75 31.49 -24.98
CA GLN A 26 -1.69 30.53 -24.89
C GLN A 26 -2.40 29.19 -24.61
N GLU A 27 -2.58 28.37 -25.63
CA GLU A 27 -2.73 26.94 -25.45
C GLU A 27 -1.48 26.51 -24.66
N VAL A 28 -1.65 26.23 -23.39
CA VAL A 28 -0.69 25.45 -22.64
C VAL A 28 -0.75 24.08 -23.31
N GLU A 29 0.17 23.82 -24.26
CA GLU A 29 0.44 22.46 -24.68
C GLU A 29 0.76 21.70 -23.38
N SER A 30 -0.12 20.79 -22.98
CA SER A 30 0.22 19.80 -21.97
C SER A 30 1.37 19.01 -22.58
N GLU A 31 2.59 19.22 -22.10
CA GLU A 31 3.70 18.34 -22.44
C GLU A 31 3.20 16.91 -22.21
N ALA A 32 3.22 16.13 -23.30
CA ALA A 32 2.84 14.73 -23.21
C ALA A 32 3.77 14.08 -22.19
N LEU A 33 3.19 13.45 -21.17
CA LEU A 33 3.94 12.77 -20.13
C LEU A 33 4.90 11.77 -20.78
N GLU A 34 6.20 11.94 -20.56
CA GLU A 34 7.18 10.98 -21.06
C GLU A 34 6.96 9.63 -20.39
N ALA A 35 6.81 8.59 -21.21
CA ALA A 35 6.61 7.23 -20.70
C ALA A 35 7.90 6.72 -20.05
N VAL A 36 7.77 6.03 -18.91
CA VAL A 36 8.89 5.34 -18.25
C VAL A 36 9.27 4.13 -19.10
N ASP A 37 10.55 3.97 -19.40
CA ASP A 37 11.09 2.80 -20.11
C ASP A 37 11.33 1.66 -19.13
N TYR A 38 10.38 0.73 -19.00
CA TYR A 38 10.52 -0.46 -18.16
C TYR A 38 11.37 -1.57 -18.80
N GLY A 39 11.88 -1.37 -20.02
CA GLY A 39 13.00 -2.14 -20.58
C GLY A 39 14.33 -1.82 -19.90
N ASP A 40 14.45 -0.64 -19.30
CA ASP A 40 15.58 -0.29 -18.45
C ASP A 40 15.43 -0.89 -17.06
N ILE A 41 16.38 -1.76 -16.68
CA ILE A 41 16.35 -2.49 -15.42
C ILE A 41 16.52 -1.56 -14.20
N ASP A 42 17.06 -0.36 -14.39
CA ASP A 42 17.22 0.62 -13.31
C ASP A 42 15.87 1.23 -12.88
N ASN A 43 14.82 1.05 -13.69
CA ASN A 43 13.44 1.41 -13.33
C ASN A 43 12.71 0.33 -12.53
N TRP A 44 13.45 -0.61 -11.92
CA TRP A 44 12.91 -1.66 -11.06
C TRP A 44 13.67 -1.72 -9.72
N LEU A 45 12.95 -1.63 -8.61
CA LEU A 45 13.49 -1.91 -7.27
C LEU A 45 13.80 -3.39 -7.08
N CYS A 46 12.90 -4.27 -7.57
CA CYS A 46 13.07 -5.70 -7.57
C CYS A 46 12.79 -6.25 -8.97
N HIS A 47 13.75 -6.99 -9.51
CA HIS A 47 13.64 -7.64 -10.81
C HIS A 47 14.63 -8.81 -10.89
N PRO A 48 14.24 -10.01 -11.37
CA PRO A 48 15.11 -11.18 -11.37
C PRO A 48 16.44 -11.01 -12.13
N GLY A 49 16.48 -10.08 -13.10
CA GLY A 49 17.70 -9.74 -13.85
C GLY A 49 18.57 -8.66 -13.21
N ASN A 50 18.12 -8.00 -12.13
CA ASN A 50 18.87 -6.91 -11.51
C ASN A 50 19.85 -7.45 -10.46
N THR A 51 21.16 -7.17 -10.63
CA THR A 51 22.20 -7.57 -9.69
C THR A 51 22.23 -6.71 -8.41
N LEU A 52 21.56 -5.56 -8.43
CA LEU A 52 21.39 -4.66 -7.29
C LEU A 52 19.97 -4.77 -6.70
N ASP A 53 19.28 -5.87 -6.96
CA ASP A 53 17.93 -6.17 -6.54
C ASP A 53 17.71 -5.95 -5.04
N VAL A 54 16.85 -4.99 -4.69
CA VAL A 54 16.47 -4.69 -3.29
C VAL A 54 15.91 -5.93 -2.61
N CYS A 55 15.16 -6.76 -3.33
CA CYS A 55 14.59 -8.00 -2.83
C CYS A 55 15.61 -9.15 -2.69
N GLY A 56 16.85 -8.97 -3.15
CA GLY A 56 17.95 -9.94 -3.03
C GLY A 56 18.73 -9.87 -1.72
N HIS A 57 18.46 -8.85 -0.90
CA HIS A 57 19.14 -8.69 0.37
C HIS A 57 18.66 -9.69 1.43
N ASP A 58 19.52 -9.94 2.43
CA ASP A 58 19.18 -10.79 3.57
C ASP A 58 18.05 -10.18 4.41
N VAL A 59 16.95 -10.90 4.53
CA VAL A 59 15.79 -10.55 5.36
C VAL A 59 15.64 -11.50 6.56
N SER A 60 16.73 -12.05 7.07
CA SER A 60 16.77 -12.86 8.29
C SER A 60 16.17 -12.12 9.48
N ALA A 61 15.63 -12.85 10.43
CA ALA A 61 14.99 -12.30 11.62
C ALA A 61 15.62 -12.90 12.89
N THR A 62 15.65 -12.12 13.96
CA THR A 62 15.87 -12.65 15.30
C THR A 62 14.51 -12.92 15.95
N ILE A 63 14.28 -14.16 16.36
CA ILE A 63 13.14 -14.56 17.16
C ILE A 63 13.46 -14.24 18.63
N VAL A 64 12.59 -13.48 19.28
CA VAL A 64 12.67 -13.16 20.71
C VAL A 64 11.52 -13.84 21.43
N ASN A 65 11.81 -14.90 22.15
CA ASN A 65 10.81 -15.71 22.86
C ASN A 65 10.40 -15.07 24.21
N ALA A 66 9.24 -15.46 24.73
CA ALA A 66 8.68 -14.97 25.99
C ALA A 66 9.57 -15.28 27.20
N ASP A 67 10.39 -16.34 27.15
CA ASP A 67 11.36 -16.68 28.20
C ASP A 67 12.69 -15.88 28.11
N GLY A 68 12.81 -14.97 27.12
CA GLY A 68 13.98 -14.16 26.85
C GLY A 68 15.04 -14.84 25.99
N SER A 69 14.85 -16.10 25.59
CA SER A 69 15.74 -16.75 24.62
C SER A 69 15.64 -16.12 23.25
N VAL A 70 16.74 -16.14 22.49
CA VAL A 70 16.79 -15.59 21.13
C VAL A 70 17.30 -16.66 20.17
N GLU A 71 16.72 -16.67 18.98
CA GLU A 71 17.08 -17.59 17.90
C GLU A 71 17.22 -16.81 16.60
N LEU A 72 18.08 -17.30 15.70
CA LEU A 72 18.21 -16.75 14.35
C LEU A 72 17.30 -17.54 13.40
N GLU A 73 16.37 -16.87 12.77
CA GLU A 73 15.65 -17.37 11.60
C GLU A 73 16.39 -16.90 10.33
N ALA A 74 17.16 -17.82 9.74
CA ALA A 74 17.78 -17.57 8.45
C ALA A 74 16.72 -17.54 7.34
N TRP A 75 16.90 -16.64 6.38
CA TRP A 75 16.04 -16.55 5.20
C TRP A 75 16.78 -17.03 3.95
N THR A 76 16.02 -17.62 3.02
CA THR A 76 16.53 -18.05 1.72
C THR A 76 15.46 -17.82 0.66
N ALA A 77 15.85 -17.17 -0.44
CA ALA A 77 14.99 -17.08 -1.61
C ALA A 77 14.74 -18.46 -2.23
N ASP A 78 13.55 -18.69 -2.78
CA ASP A 78 13.31 -19.83 -3.64
C ASP A 78 14.08 -19.61 -4.96
N PRO A 79 14.97 -20.53 -5.36
CA PRO A 79 15.74 -20.39 -6.58
C PRO A 79 14.92 -20.59 -7.86
N ASP A 80 13.75 -21.25 -7.79
CA ASP A 80 12.91 -21.58 -8.94
C ASP A 80 11.41 -21.58 -8.57
N PRO A 81 10.87 -20.44 -8.15
CA PRO A 81 9.48 -20.35 -7.72
C PRO A 81 8.51 -20.53 -8.90
N GLY A 82 7.35 -21.17 -8.63
CA GLY A 82 6.34 -21.49 -9.65
C GLY A 82 5.51 -20.29 -10.13
N ILE A 83 5.51 -19.20 -9.40
CA ILE A 83 4.67 -18.00 -9.64
C ILE A 83 5.50 -16.72 -9.55
N ASP A 84 4.87 -15.60 -9.91
CA ASP A 84 5.44 -14.26 -9.82
C ASP A 84 4.72 -13.41 -8.79
N CYS A 85 5.41 -12.44 -8.18
CA CYS A 85 4.80 -11.38 -7.38
C CYS A 85 5.13 -10.03 -7.98
N PHE A 86 4.10 -9.21 -8.19
CA PHE A 86 4.22 -7.84 -8.68
C PHE A 86 3.78 -6.88 -7.58
N TYR A 87 4.72 -6.03 -7.13
CA TYR A 87 4.52 -5.14 -5.98
C TYR A 87 4.45 -3.68 -6.38
N VAL A 88 3.45 -2.99 -5.84
CA VAL A 88 3.28 -1.54 -5.93
C VAL A 88 3.32 -0.95 -4.52
N TYR A 89 4.36 -0.18 -4.23
CA TYR A 89 4.63 0.36 -2.90
C TYR A 89 3.71 1.55 -2.54
N PRO A 90 3.64 1.93 -1.25
CA PRO A 90 2.83 3.06 -0.77
C PRO A 90 3.47 4.41 -1.11
N THR A 91 2.79 5.50 -0.72
CA THR A 91 3.38 6.84 -0.63
C THR A 91 4.57 6.82 0.33
N THR A 92 5.76 7.07 -0.17
CA THR A 92 7.01 6.95 0.58
C THR A 92 8.04 8.03 0.24
N SER A 93 7.98 8.65 -0.96
CA SER A 93 8.91 9.69 -1.37
C SER A 93 8.76 10.96 -0.53
N LEU A 94 9.89 11.54 -0.18
CA LEU A 94 10.03 12.84 0.48
C LEU A 94 10.40 13.97 -0.49
N ASP A 95 10.36 13.73 -1.80
CA ASP A 95 10.57 14.76 -2.80
C ASP A 95 9.63 15.95 -2.56
N GLU A 96 10.14 17.17 -2.80
CA GLU A 96 9.38 18.40 -2.52
C GLU A 96 8.19 18.61 -3.47
N ASP A 97 8.25 18.03 -4.67
CA ASP A 97 7.19 18.10 -5.66
C ASP A 97 6.02 17.16 -5.33
N THR A 98 4.86 17.38 -5.95
CA THR A 98 3.68 16.53 -5.78
C THR A 98 3.93 15.09 -6.26
N TRP A 99 4.77 14.92 -7.26
CA TRP A 99 5.11 13.64 -7.86
C TRP A 99 6.58 13.34 -7.62
N ALA A 100 6.85 12.11 -7.18
CA ALA A 100 8.20 11.61 -7.04
C ALA A 100 8.92 11.58 -8.40
N ASP A 101 10.22 11.73 -8.36
CA ASP A 101 11.08 11.42 -9.49
C ASP A 101 11.22 9.89 -9.68
N LEU A 102 12.06 9.46 -10.61
CA LEU A 102 12.30 8.03 -10.87
C LEU A 102 13.63 7.54 -10.28
N HIS A 103 14.15 8.28 -9.26
CA HIS A 103 15.39 7.93 -8.56
C HIS A 103 15.09 7.52 -7.12
N PRO A 104 14.87 6.22 -6.85
CA PRO A 104 14.38 5.76 -5.55
C PRO A 104 15.34 6.10 -4.42
N GLY A 105 14.82 6.73 -3.38
CA GLY A 105 15.54 7.07 -2.17
C GLY A 105 15.80 5.84 -1.28
N ARG A 106 17.00 5.79 -0.67
CA ARG A 106 17.39 4.66 0.17
C ARG A 106 16.48 4.47 1.39
N HIS A 107 16.02 5.56 2.01
CA HIS A 107 15.17 5.56 3.20
C HIS A 107 13.70 5.75 2.87
N GLU A 108 13.31 5.57 1.64
CA GLU A 108 12.01 5.79 1.06
C GLU A 108 11.56 4.52 0.33
N GLU A 109 11.66 4.47 -0.99
CA GLU A 109 11.23 3.33 -1.82
C GLU A 109 12.03 2.07 -1.51
N VAL A 110 13.36 2.20 -1.37
CA VAL A 110 14.24 1.04 -1.15
C VAL A 110 13.94 0.36 0.18
N ILE A 111 13.86 1.12 1.29
CA ILE A 111 13.54 0.53 2.60
C ILE A 111 12.12 -0.05 2.63
N THR A 112 11.19 0.60 1.91
CA THR A 112 9.81 0.15 1.84
C THR A 112 9.68 -1.17 1.08
N ALA A 113 10.28 -1.28 -0.10
CA ALA A 113 10.30 -2.53 -0.84
C ALA A 113 11.02 -3.64 -0.06
N PHE A 114 12.11 -3.31 0.63
CA PHE A 114 12.82 -4.25 1.49
C PHE A 114 11.96 -4.77 2.63
N THR A 115 11.27 -3.88 3.36
CA THR A 115 10.50 -4.28 4.54
C THR A 115 9.16 -4.92 4.21
N GLN A 116 8.50 -4.46 3.14
CA GLN A 116 7.13 -4.91 2.81
C GLN A 116 7.09 -6.02 1.76
N PHE A 117 8.15 -6.24 0.98
CA PHE A 117 8.07 -7.13 -0.15
C PHE A 117 9.20 -8.15 -0.29
N ALA A 118 10.44 -7.83 0.08
CA ALA A 118 11.59 -8.69 -0.19
C ALA A 118 11.43 -10.14 0.31
N ARG A 119 10.71 -10.37 1.41
CA ARG A 119 10.46 -11.70 1.97
C ARG A 119 9.64 -12.61 1.05
N PHE A 120 8.78 -12.06 0.19
CA PHE A 120 8.01 -12.83 -0.79
C PHE A 120 8.88 -13.58 -1.80
N LYS A 121 10.15 -13.19 -1.96
CA LYS A 121 11.11 -13.91 -2.83
C LYS A 121 11.39 -15.35 -2.38
N SER A 122 10.92 -15.75 -1.21
CA SER A 122 10.90 -17.16 -0.78
C SER A 122 9.79 -18.00 -1.40
N VAL A 123 8.88 -17.40 -2.16
CA VAL A 123 7.70 -18.08 -2.76
C VAL A 123 7.40 -17.65 -4.19
N CYS A 124 7.97 -16.54 -4.68
CA CYS A 124 7.72 -16.02 -6.03
C CYS A 124 8.93 -15.27 -6.60
N ARG A 125 8.99 -15.14 -7.95
CA ARG A 125 9.89 -14.17 -8.58
C ARG A 125 9.38 -12.76 -8.30
N ALA A 126 10.24 -11.88 -7.82
CA ALA A 126 9.85 -10.55 -7.36
C ALA A 126 10.01 -9.49 -8.47
N PHE A 127 8.94 -8.72 -8.71
CA PHE A 127 8.91 -7.56 -9.59
C PHE A 127 8.34 -6.36 -8.84
N ALA A 128 9.06 -5.26 -8.79
CA ALA A 128 8.64 -4.01 -8.15
C ALA A 128 9.13 -2.83 -8.99
N PRO A 129 8.27 -2.21 -9.81
CA PRO A 129 8.65 -1.07 -10.63
C PRO A 129 8.86 0.18 -9.79
N VAL A 130 9.75 1.06 -10.21
CA VAL A 130 9.76 2.46 -9.81
C VAL A 130 8.67 3.19 -10.58
N TYR A 131 7.90 4.05 -9.92
CA TYR A 131 6.83 4.82 -10.54
C TYR A 131 6.70 6.21 -9.90
N ARG A 132 6.17 7.17 -10.62
CA ARG A 132 5.95 8.54 -10.12
C ARG A 132 4.78 8.57 -9.15
N GLN A 133 5.03 8.14 -7.91
CA GLN A 133 4.06 8.18 -6.82
C GLN A 133 3.71 9.62 -6.43
N ILE A 134 2.55 9.81 -5.80
CA ILE A 134 2.29 11.03 -5.05
C ILE A 134 3.21 11.01 -3.82
N THR A 135 3.97 12.07 -3.63
CA THR A 135 4.93 12.20 -2.53
C THR A 135 4.25 12.51 -1.20
N ILE A 136 4.96 12.37 -0.08
CA ILE A 136 4.46 12.79 1.24
C ILE A 136 4.13 14.29 1.26
N PRO A 137 5.03 15.19 0.80
CA PRO A 137 4.68 16.62 0.67
C PRO A 137 3.49 16.85 -0.24
N GLY A 138 3.41 16.16 -1.39
CA GLY A 138 2.28 16.24 -2.32
C GLY A 138 0.96 15.82 -1.69
N LEU A 139 0.97 14.72 -0.93
CA LEU A 139 -0.18 14.23 -0.19
C LEU A 139 -0.68 15.26 0.85
N LEU A 140 0.23 15.84 1.62
CA LEU A 140 -0.10 16.81 2.67
C LEU A 140 -0.58 18.16 2.10
N MET A 141 0.05 18.63 1.01
CA MET A 141 -0.31 19.91 0.37
C MET A 141 -1.63 19.85 -0.39
N ASN A 142 -1.96 18.69 -0.98
CA ASN A 142 -3.12 18.52 -1.85
C ASN A 142 -4.24 17.67 -1.22
N ALA A 143 -4.26 17.54 0.09
CA ALA A 143 -5.14 16.66 0.86
C ALA A 143 -6.64 16.69 0.51
N GLY A 144 -7.11 17.72 -0.20
CA GLY A 144 -8.49 17.82 -0.71
C GLY A 144 -8.63 17.74 -2.24
N ASN A 145 -7.54 17.66 -3.01
CA ASN A 145 -7.54 17.78 -4.48
C ASN A 145 -6.71 16.70 -5.20
N LEU A 146 -6.45 15.57 -4.55
CA LEU A 146 -5.72 14.43 -5.17
C LEU A 146 -6.46 13.81 -6.38
N ALA A 147 -7.71 14.23 -6.62
CA ALA A 147 -8.53 13.84 -7.76
C ALA A 147 -8.26 14.66 -9.03
N ASN A 148 -7.11 15.34 -9.14
CA ASN A 148 -6.72 15.94 -10.41
C ASN A 148 -6.56 14.84 -11.47
N ASN A 149 -7.00 15.13 -12.70
CA ASN A 149 -6.98 14.23 -13.87
C ASN A 149 -5.57 13.75 -14.31
N ASP A 150 -4.55 13.99 -13.51
CA ASP A 150 -3.20 13.54 -13.74
C ASP A 150 -3.02 12.15 -13.11
N GLN A 151 -3.13 11.12 -13.93
CA GLN A 151 -3.04 9.71 -13.55
C GLN A 151 -1.65 9.13 -13.83
N ARG A 152 -0.59 9.95 -13.77
CA ARG A 152 0.76 9.50 -14.13
C ARG A 152 1.23 8.30 -13.32
N ASN A 153 0.91 8.23 -12.03
CA ASN A 153 1.21 7.09 -11.18
C ASN A 153 0.52 5.80 -11.67
N TYR A 154 -0.76 5.89 -12.05
CA TYR A 154 -1.48 4.75 -12.60
C TYR A 154 -0.93 4.35 -13.98
N ILE A 155 -0.67 5.33 -14.85
CA ILE A 155 -0.08 5.10 -16.17
C ILE A 155 1.26 4.39 -16.06
N ASP A 156 2.12 4.82 -15.13
CA ASP A 156 3.41 4.16 -14.90
C ASP A 156 3.24 2.72 -14.42
N VAL A 157 2.39 2.47 -13.43
CA VAL A 157 2.13 1.12 -12.91
C VAL A 157 1.52 0.22 -13.98
N ALA A 158 0.56 0.72 -14.77
CA ALA A 158 -0.06 -0.04 -15.85
C ALA A 158 0.95 -0.37 -16.96
N ASN A 159 1.82 0.59 -17.34
CA ASN A 159 2.90 0.36 -18.31
C ASN A 159 3.93 -0.66 -17.80
N ALA A 160 4.32 -0.56 -16.52
CA ALA A 160 5.21 -1.54 -15.90
C ALA A 160 4.61 -2.94 -15.88
N PHE A 161 3.33 -3.05 -15.51
CA PHE A 161 2.62 -4.32 -15.49
C PHE A 161 2.48 -4.94 -16.90
N ASN A 162 2.14 -4.14 -17.89
CA ASN A 162 2.08 -4.59 -19.29
C ASN A 162 3.46 -5.03 -19.79
N HIS A 163 4.52 -4.26 -19.50
CA HIS A 163 5.89 -4.65 -19.82
C HIS A 163 6.27 -5.98 -19.18
N TYR A 164 5.94 -6.17 -17.90
CA TYR A 164 6.15 -7.42 -17.16
C TYR A 164 5.42 -8.60 -17.85
N LEU A 165 4.14 -8.43 -18.19
CA LEU A 165 3.36 -9.49 -18.86
C LEU A 165 3.94 -9.87 -20.22
N GLU A 166 4.35 -8.90 -21.02
CA GLU A 166 4.85 -9.11 -22.36
C GLU A 166 6.26 -9.71 -22.42
N ASN A 167 7.13 -9.39 -21.44
CA ASN A 167 8.55 -9.69 -21.53
C ASN A 167 9.06 -10.67 -20.46
N HIS A 168 8.32 -10.93 -19.39
CA HIS A 168 8.84 -11.67 -18.25
C HIS A 168 7.89 -12.74 -17.68
N ASN A 169 6.57 -12.58 -17.85
CA ASN A 169 5.59 -13.46 -17.20
C ASN A 169 5.53 -14.86 -17.80
N ASP A 170 5.61 -14.98 -19.14
CA ASP A 170 5.54 -16.26 -19.87
C ASP A 170 4.30 -17.12 -19.51
N GLY A 171 3.16 -16.47 -19.20
CA GLY A 171 1.91 -17.15 -18.84
C GLY A 171 1.88 -17.75 -17.44
N ARG A 172 2.81 -17.39 -16.56
CA ARG A 172 2.86 -17.82 -15.16
C ARG A 172 1.72 -17.20 -14.37
N GLY A 173 1.27 -17.89 -13.32
CA GLY A 173 0.41 -17.27 -12.32
C GLY A 173 1.12 -16.14 -11.58
N PHE A 174 0.37 -15.08 -11.21
CA PHE A 174 0.95 -13.96 -10.49
C PHE A 174 0.12 -13.55 -9.27
N VAL A 175 0.82 -13.02 -8.28
CA VAL A 175 0.25 -12.36 -7.10
C VAL A 175 0.51 -10.86 -7.23
N LEU A 176 -0.54 -10.05 -7.08
CA LEU A 176 -0.40 -8.61 -6.93
C LEU A 176 -0.26 -8.26 -5.46
N VAL A 177 0.73 -7.45 -5.11
CA VAL A 177 0.95 -7.00 -3.73
C VAL A 177 0.93 -5.47 -3.70
N GLY A 178 0.06 -4.88 -2.91
CA GLY A 178 -0.06 -3.43 -2.77
C GLY A 178 -0.25 -3.00 -1.33
N HIS A 179 0.25 -1.80 -1.04
CA HIS A 179 0.01 -1.14 0.23
C HIS A 179 -0.39 0.33 -0.01
N SER A 180 -1.40 0.83 0.71
CA SER A 180 -1.80 2.24 0.70
C SER A 180 -2.08 2.78 -0.72
N GLN A 181 -1.30 3.76 -1.22
CA GLN A 181 -1.40 4.26 -2.60
C GLN A 181 -1.24 3.13 -3.62
N GLY A 182 -0.30 2.21 -3.40
CA GLY A 182 -0.10 1.05 -4.25
C GLY A 182 -1.34 0.16 -4.32
N THR A 183 -2.06 -0.03 -3.21
CA THR A 183 -3.35 -0.72 -3.20
C THR A 183 -4.38 0.00 -4.06
N SER A 184 -4.48 1.34 -3.97
CA SER A 184 -5.41 2.12 -4.81
C SER A 184 -5.14 1.91 -6.29
N LEU A 185 -3.86 1.94 -6.69
CA LEU A 185 -3.44 1.74 -8.08
C LEU A 185 -3.70 0.32 -8.56
N LEU A 186 -3.48 -0.69 -7.71
CA LEU A 186 -3.79 -2.07 -8.04
C LEU A 186 -5.29 -2.36 -8.09
N ILE A 187 -6.13 -1.69 -7.28
CA ILE A 187 -7.59 -1.76 -7.42
C ILE A 187 -8.00 -1.27 -8.81
N GLU A 188 -7.44 -0.17 -9.28
CA GLU A 188 -7.70 0.36 -10.62
C GLU A 188 -7.16 -0.56 -11.71
N LEU A 189 -5.96 -1.10 -11.55
CA LEU A 189 -5.34 -2.05 -12.47
C LEU A 189 -6.18 -3.33 -12.61
N ILE A 190 -6.60 -3.93 -11.50
CA ILE A 190 -7.43 -5.14 -11.50
C ILE A 190 -8.74 -4.87 -12.24
N ARG A 191 -9.39 -3.77 -11.95
CA ARG A 191 -10.67 -3.37 -12.59
C ARG A 191 -10.51 -3.19 -14.09
N ASN A 192 -9.43 -2.57 -14.53
CA ASN A 192 -9.24 -2.21 -15.92
C ASN A 192 -8.66 -3.35 -16.77
N GLU A 193 -7.80 -4.19 -16.19
CA GLU A 193 -6.99 -5.15 -16.97
C GLU A 193 -7.28 -6.63 -16.65
N ILE A 194 -7.89 -6.95 -15.48
CA ILE A 194 -7.99 -8.32 -14.99
C ILE A 194 -9.45 -8.76 -14.80
N ASP A 195 -10.25 -7.96 -14.09
CA ASP A 195 -11.60 -8.32 -13.63
C ASP A 195 -12.53 -8.64 -14.82
N GLY A 196 -13.04 -9.88 -14.87
CA GLY A 196 -13.86 -10.39 -15.95
C GLY A 196 -13.13 -10.61 -17.29
N ARG A 197 -11.82 -10.60 -17.32
CA ARG A 197 -10.98 -10.76 -18.52
C ARG A 197 -10.18 -12.05 -18.49
N PRO A 198 -9.68 -12.55 -19.64
CA PRO A 198 -8.88 -13.77 -19.69
C PRO A 198 -7.65 -13.78 -18.78
N LEU A 199 -7.08 -12.61 -18.48
CA LEU A 199 -5.95 -12.48 -17.59
C LEU A 199 -6.29 -12.84 -16.13
N GLN A 200 -7.57 -12.81 -15.74
CA GLN A 200 -8.02 -13.26 -14.42
C GLN A 200 -7.66 -14.72 -14.13
N ASP A 201 -7.59 -15.57 -15.15
CA ASP A 201 -7.21 -16.98 -15.02
C ASP A 201 -5.76 -17.14 -14.51
N GLN A 202 -4.91 -16.12 -14.69
CA GLN A 202 -3.53 -16.12 -14.20
C GLN A 202 -3.39 -15.45 -12.81
N LEU A 203 -4.45 -14.83 -12.29
CA LEU A 203 -4.42 -14.23 -10.96
C LEU A 203 -4.41 -15.34 -9.90
N VAL A 204 -3.27 -15.51 -9.21
CA VAL A 204 -3.17 -16.37 -8.04
C VAL A 204 -3.87 -15.71 -6.87
N SER A 205 -3.54 -14.46 -6.57
CA SER A 205 -4.27 -13.60 -5.62
C SER A 205 -3.83 -12.14 -5.72
N ALA A 206 -4.55 -11.26 -5.03
CA ALA A 206 -4.12 -9.89 -4.80
C ALA A 206 -4.14 -9.58 -3.30
N ILE A 207 -3.00 -9.15 -2.74
CA ILE A 207 -2.87 -8.64 -1.37
C ILE A 207 -2.93 -7.12 -1.44
N LEU A 208 -4.05 -6.56 -0.98
CA LEU A 208 -4.40 -5.14 -1.07
C LEU A 208 -4.57 -4.57 0.34
N ALA A 209 -3.44 -4.33 1.04
CA ALA A 209 -3.42 -3.87 2.42
C ALA A 209 -3.47 -2.34 2.51
N GLY A 210 -3.95 -1.83 3.65
CA GLY A 210 -3.92 -0.41 4.00
C GLY A 210 -4.77 0.49 3.11
N ASN A 211 -5.81 -0.07 2.48
CA ASN A 211 -6.85 0.68 1.78
C ASN A 211 -8.15 -0.12 1.77
N SER A 212 -9.23 0.45 1.23
CA SER A 212 -10.56 -0.14 1.29
C SER A 212 -10.93 -0.82 -0.03
N VAL A 213 -10.97 -2.16 -0.03
CA VAL A 213 -11.68 -2.93 -1.04
C VAL A 213 -13.13 -3.06 -0.57
N VAL A 214 -14.07 -2.59 -1.39
CA VAL A 214 -15.50 -2.48 -1.04
C VAL A 214 -16.28 -3.56 -1.75
N VAL A 215 -17.24 -4.16 -1.05
CA VAL A 215 -18.22 -5.10 -1.59
C VAL A 215 -19.63 -4.70 -1.14
N PRO A 216 -20.70 -5.12 -1.83
CA PRO A 216 -22.04 -5.05 -1.29
C PRO A 216 -22.11 -5.86 0.02
N LYS A 217 -22.88 -5.41 0.97
CA LYS A 217 -22.95 -6.01 2.30
C LYS A 217 -23.35 -7.47 2.26
N GLY A 218 -22.50 -8.33 2.81
CA GLY A 218 -22.68 -9.78 2.84
C GLY A 218 -22.30 -10.51 1.57
N GLU A 219 -21.72 -9.81 0.57
CA GLU A 219 -21.24 -10.40 -0.68
C GLU A 219 -19.70 -10.44 -0.70
N VAL A 220 -19.15 -11.26 -1.58
CA VAL A 220 -17.69 -11.38 -1.76
C VAL A 220 -17.20 -10.71 -3.05
N ALA A 221 -18.09 -10.26 -3.92
CA ALA A 221 -17.80 -9.57 -5.17
C ALA A 221 -18.91 -8.55 -5.51
N GLY A 222 -18.81 -7.82 -6.61
CA GLY A 222 -19.83 -6.88 -7.08
C GLY A 222 -19.65 -5.45 -6.59
N GLY A 223 -18.50 -5.13 -6.00
CA GLY A 223 -18.17 -3.79 -5.51
C GLY A 223 -16.95 -3.19 -6.19
N SER A 224 -15.78 -3.22 -5.55
CA SER A 224 -14.53 -2.80 -6.17
C SER A 224 -14.22 -3.60 -7.43
N PHE A 225 -14.59 -4.87 -7.44
CA PHE A 225 -14.46 -5.80 -8.57
C PHE A 225 -15.81 -6.46 -8.84
N SER A 226 -16.09 -6.73 -10.12
CA SER A 226 -17.36 -7.36 -10.55
C SER A 226 -17.30 -8.88 -10.40
N GLU A 227 -16.18 -9.51 -10.75
CA GLU A 227 -16.00 -10.95 -10.85
C GLU A 227 -14.93 -11.48 -9.88
N VAL A 228 -13.85 -10.73 -9.64
CA VAL A 228 -12.78 -11.15 -8.71
C VAL A 228 -13.30 -11.10 -7.27
N PRO A 229 -13.40 -12.24 -6.57
CA PRO A 229 -13.98 -12.28 -5.23
C PRO A 229 -12.96 -11.95 -4.14
N LEU A 230 -13.45 -11.64 -2.95
CA LEU A 230 -12.65 -11.68 -1.72
C LEU A 230 -12.27 -13.13 -1.40
N CYS A 231 -11.11 -13.33 -0.79
CA CYS A 231 -10.72 -14.64 -0.26
C CYS A 231 -11.55 -14.97 1.00
N GLU A 232 -12.02 -16.21 1.08
CA GLU A 232 -12.74 -16.75 2.24
C GLU A 232 -11.88 -17.75 3.04
N SER A 233 -10.76 -18.20 2.45
CA SER A 233 -9.80 -19.09 3.11
C SER A 233 -8.38 -18.86 2.64
N ALA A 234 -7.39 -19.24 3.43
CA ALA A 234 -5.97 -19.02 3.17
C ALA A 234 -5.48 -19.71 1.87
N GLY A 235 -5.97 -20.89 1.53
CA GLY A 235 -5.58 -21.63 0.32
C GLY A 235 -6.41 -21.33 -0.93
N GLN A 236 -7.34 -20.38 -0.89
CA GLN A 236 -8.15 -20.03 -2.04
C GLN A 236 -7.33 -19.19 -3.02
N ALA A 237 -7.21 -19.63 -4.26
CA ALA A 237 -6.60 -18.86 -5.33
C ALA A 237 -7.64 -18.15 -6.21
N GLY A 238 -7.25 -17.07 -6.89
CA GLY A 238 -8.10 -16.24 -7.75
C GLY A 238 -8.95 -15.23 -6.96
N CYS A 239 -8.46 -14.76 -5.81
CA CYS A 239 -9.21 -13.91 -4.90
C CYS A 239 -8.37 -12.78 -4.32
N VAL A 240 -9.00 -11.85 -3.60
CA VAL A 240 -8.40 -10.67 -2.99
C VAL A 240 -8.35 -10.81 -1.48
N ILE A 241 -7.19 -10.54 -0.91
CA ILE A 241 -6.93 -10.34 0.52
C ILE A 241 -6.84 -8.84 0.75
N SER A 242 -7.65 -8.30 1.67
CA SER A 242 -7.58 -6.88 2.02
C SER A 242 -7.90 -6.67 3.50
N TYR A 243 -7.20 -5.73 4.12
CA TYR A 243 -7.41 -5.30 5.50
C TYR A 243 -6.71 -3.96 5.74
N ALA A 244 -7.11 -3.29 6.81
CA ALA A 244 -6.40 -2.17 7.44
C ALA A 244 -6.31 -2.45 8.94
N THR A 245 -5.17 -2.18 9.58
CA THR A 245 -4.91 -2.58 10.96
C THR A 245 -5.11 -1.43 11.96
N TYR A 246 -5.69 -1.76 13.11
CA TYR A 246 -5.87 -0.86 14.24
C TYR A 246 -5.54 -1.58 15.55
N ARG A 247 -5.09 -0.83 16.55
CA ARG A 247 -4.94 -1.36 17.91
C ARG A 247 -6.30 -1.64 18.55
N ASP A 248 -6.40 -2.67 19.36
CA ASP A 248 -7.62 -2.99 20.12
C ASP A 248 -8.02 -1.88 21.10
N ASN A 249 -7.04 -1.18 21.65
CA ASN A 249 -7.25 -0.06 22.58
C ASN A 249 -7.35 1.32 21.91
N ILE A 250 -7.12 1.40 20.58
CA ILE A 250 -7.26 2.61 19.77
C ILE A 250 -7.96 2.23 18.44
N PRO A 251 -9.28 1.93 18.50
CA PRO A 251 -10.04 1.54 17.31
C PRO A 251 -10.18 2.71 16.31
N PRO A 252 -10.56 2.44 15.04
CA PRO A 252 -10.80 3.47 14.06
C PRO A 252 -11.86 4.47 14.51
N GLY A 253 -11.67 5.74 14.15
CA GLY A 253 -12.61 6.79 14.49
C GLY A 253 -12.04 8.18 14.27
N GLY A 254 -12.86 9.19 14.60
CA GLY A 254 -12.47 10.59 14.44
C GLY A 254 -12.70 11.15 13.05
N GLU A 255 -12.19 12.36 12.82
CA GLU A 255 -12.18 13.04 11.53
C GLU A 255 -10.77 12.99 10.95
N GLY A 256 -10.64 12.67 9.68
CA GLY A 256 -9.35 12.59 9.02
C GLY A 256 -9.49 12.47 7.51
N LEU A 257 -8.40 12.70 6.81
CA LEU A 257 -8.34 12.58 5.36
C LEU A 257 -8.46 11.12 4.92
N PHE A 258 -7.89 10.21 5.71
CA PHE A 258 -7.90 8.78 5.46
C PHE A 258 -8.70 8.09 6.58
N LEU A 259 -9.66 7.28 6.16
CA LEU A 259 -10.56 6.54 7.04
C LEU A 259 -10.54 5.07 6.58
N PHE A 260 -9.39 4.43 6.77
CA PHE A 260 -9.17 3.06 6.35
C PHE A 260 -10.17 2.11 7.03
N GLY A 261 -10.71 1.17 6.25
CA GLY A 261 -11.71 0.24 6.75
C GLY A 261 -13.13 0.80 6.88
N ARG A 262 -13.38 2.10 6.55
CA ARG A 262 -14.71 2.68 6.62
C ARG A 262 -15.55 2.36 5.40
N ALA A 263 -16.76 1.83 5.64
CA ALA A 263 -17.74 1.60 4.57
C ALA A 263 -18.23 2.94 3.98
N PRO A 264 -18.31 3.06 2.64
CA PRO A 264 -18.74 4.30 2.00
C PRO A 264 -20.24 4.61 2.19
N ASN A 265 -21.09 3.60 2.43
CA ASN A 265 -22.52 3.73 2.67
C ASN A 265 -23.05 2.49 3.43
N GLU A 266 -24.33 2.51 3.80
CA GLU A 266 -25.00 1.47 4.60
C GLU A 266 -25.21 0.12 3.85
N ASP A 267 -25.22 0.16 2.51
CA ASP A 267 -25.42 -1.02 1.66
C ASP A 267 -24.12 -1.72 1.28
N SER A 268 -22.99 -1.19 1.73
CA SER A 268 -21.66 -1.73 1.44
C SER A 268 -20.86 -2.00 2.70
N GLU A 269 -19.85 -2.82 2.55
CA GLU A 269 -18.84 -3.06 3.59
C GLU A 269 -17.43 -3.09 2.98
N VAL A 270 -16.43 -2.86 3.81
CA VAL A 270 -15.03 -2.98 3.45
C VAL A 270 -14.55 -4.38 3.76
N ALA A 271 -13.74 -4.94 2.88
CA ALA A 271 -13.12 -6.24 3.11
C ALA A 271 -12.22 -6.21 4.35
N CYS A 272 -12.33 -7.23 5.18
CA CYS A 272 -11.35 -7.56 6.19
C CYS A 272 -11.06 -9.07 6.13
N PHE A 273 -9.84 -9.41 5.80
CA PHE A 273 -9.32 -10.77 5.84
C PHE A 273 -8.23 -10.84 6.91
N ASN A 274 -8.41 -11.71 7.90
CA ASN A 274 -7.35 -11.93 8.90
C ASN A 274 -6.32 -12.93 8.36
N PRO A 275 -5.08 -12.51 8.02
CA PRO A 275 -4.08 -13.41 7.47
C PRO A 275 -3.66 -14.52 8.44
N ALA A 276 -3.77 -14.28 9.75
CA ALA A 276 -3.44 -15.26 10.77
C ALA A 276 -4.51 -16.37 10.91
N ASN A 277 -5.79 -16.00 10.72
CA ASN A 277 -6.91 -16.94 10.77
C ASN A 277 -8.16 -16.33 10.12
N PRO A 278 -8.48 -16.63 8.86
CA PRO A 278 -9.63 -16.03 8.17
C PRO A 278 -10.97 -16.22 8.87
N GLY A 279 -11.11 -17.27 9.68
CA GLY A 279 -12.35 -17.60 10.39
C GLY A 279 -12.47 -17.04 11.81
N GLY A 280 -11.48 -16.26 12.30
CA GLY A 280 -11.52 -15.79 13.68
C GLY A 280 -10.26 -15.06 14.14
N GLU A 281 -9.94 -15.18 15.41
CA GLU A 281 -8.70 -14.67 15.97
C GLU A 281 -7.52 -15.61 15.66
N GLY A 282 -6.36 -15.04 15.40
CA GLY A 282 -5.13 -15.80 15.15
C GLY A 282 -3.88 -15.03 15.56
N GLU A 283 -2.79 -15.76 15.79
CA GLU A 283 -1.48 -15.19 16.10
C GLU A 283 -0.84 -14.62 14.84
N LEU A 284 -0.38 -13.37 14.91
CA LEU A 284 0.33 -12.70 13.83
C LEU A 284 1.80 -13.14 13.79
N ASP A 285 2.24 -13.65 12.66
CA ASP A 285 3.65 -13.91 12.38
C ASP A 285 4.29 -12.62 11.82
N ALA A 286 4.50 -11.67 12.73
CA ALA A 286 5.01 -10.35 12.42
C ALA A 286 6.54 -10.38 12.20
N TYR A 287 6.99 -9.61 11.19
CA TYR A 287 8.39 -9.31 10.95
C TYR A 287 8.60 -7.82 11.14
N LEU A 288 8.85 -7.43 12.39
CA LEU A 288 8.97 -6.04 12.78
C LEU A 288 10.35 -5.51 12.38
N SER A 289 10.38 -4.34 11.72
CA SER A 289 11.63 -3.76 11.23
C SER A 289 12.57 -3.37 12.39
N ASN A 290 13.83 -3.78 12.27
CA ASN A 290 14.91 -3.43 13.20
C ASN A 290 15.92 -2.45 12.57
N ILE A 291 15.66 -1.94 11.37
CA ILE A 291 16.54 -1.03 10.63
C ILE A 291 15.94 0.37 10.42
N GLY A 292 14.77 0.62 10.99
CA GLY A 292 13.97 1.83 10.81
C GLY A 292 12.85 1.65 9.81
N GLU A 293 11.96 2.61 9.78
CA GLU A 293 10.83 2.75 8.84
C GLU A 293 10.81 4.17 8.30
N ILE A 294 10.05 4.41 7.23
CA ILE A 294 10.01 5.66 6.45
C ILE A 294 9.92 6.93 7.32
N PHE A 295 9.15 6.90 8.40
CA PHE A 295 8.89 8.07 9.24
C PHE A 295 9.65 8.05 10.59
N GLN A 296 10.57 7.12 10.79
CA GLN A 296 11.24 6.93 12.08
C GLN A 296 12.63 7.58 12.19
N GLY A 297 13.02 8.43 11.26
CA GLY A 297 14.35 9.05 11.23
C GLY A 297 14.80 9.78 12.50
N VAL A 298 13.98 9.85 13.54
CA VAL A 298 14.25 10.56 14.80
C VAL A 298 14.04 9.68 16.05
N ALA A 299 13.40 8.54 15.93
CA ALA A 299 13.16 7.66 17.08
C ALA A 299 14.35 6.70 17.29
N PRO A 300 14.83 6.52 18.53
CA PRO A 300 15.83 5.50 18.79
C PRO A 300 15.29 4.11 18.40
N MET A 301 16.18 3.22 17.92
CA MET A 301 15.82 1.85 17.59
C MET A 301 15.08 1.19 18.75
N PRO A 302 14.05 0.36 18.49
CA PRO A 302 13.31 -0.30 19.55
C PRO A 302 14.22 -1.23 20.36
N VAL A 303 14.02 -1.25 21.65
CA VAL A 303 14.55 -2.32 22.51
C VAL A 303 13.50 -3.42 22.53
N TRP A 304 13.76 -4.53 21.87
CA TRP A 304 12.80 -5.61 21.73
C TRP A 304 12.68 -6.48 22.99
N SER A 305 13.76 -6.57 23.75
CA SER A 305 13.80 -7.29 25.01
C SER A 305 14.93 -6.76 25.89
N SER A 306 14.67 -6.66 27.19
CA SER A 306 15.71 -6.35 28.19
C SER A 306 16.77 -7.46 28.29
N ALA A 307 16.44 -8.69 27.90
CA ALA A 307 17.36 -9.84 27.88
C ALA A 307 18.22 -9.90 26.61
N ALA A 308 17.85 -9.20 25.52
CA ALA A 308 18.54 -9.23 24.24
C ALA A 308 18.76 -7.81 23.66
N PRO A 309 19.66 -7.00 24.25
CA PRO A 309 19.80 -5.59 23.88
C PRO A 309 20.52 -5.34 22.54
N GLY A 310 21.12 -6.36 21.91
CA GLY A 310 22.01 -6.19 20.76
C GLY A 310 21.58 -7.01 19.53
N ILE A 311 20.34 -6.88 19.08
CA ILE A 311 19.85 -7.55 17.87
C ILE A 311 20.39 -6.82 16.63
N SER A 312 20.98 -7.56 15.69
CA SER A 312 21.62 -7.03 14.47
C SER A 312 20.92 -7.46 13.17
N THR A 313 19.96 -8.40 13.23
CA THR A 313 19.17 -8.79 12.07
C THR A 313 18.24 -7.65 11.63
N PRO A 314 17.89 -7.55 10.35
CA PRO A 314 17.00 -6.50 9.86
C PRO A 314 15.57 -6.61 10.40
N PHE A 315 15.16 -7.81 10.82
CA PHE A 315 13.82 -8.05 11.38
C PHE A 315 13.88 -8.73 12.74
N VAL A 316 12.81 -8.52 13.51
CA VAL A 316 12.55 -9.19 14.78
C VAL A 316 11.16 -9.81 14.77
N LYS A 317 11.08 -11.04 15.26
CA LYS A 317 9.83 -11.76 15.53
C LYS A 317 9.63 -11.86 17.03
N VAL A 318 8.38 -11.77 17.45
CA VAL A 318 7.97 -11.83 18.87
C VAL A 318 6.79 -12.82 19.03
N PRO A 319 7.02 -14.13 18.84
CA PRO A 319 5.93 -15.12 18.83
C PRO A 319 5.04 -15.03 20.06
N GLY A 320 3.72 -15.13 19.88
CA GLY A 320 2.73 -15.08 20.95
C GLY A 320 2.47 -13.68 21.52
N LEU A 321 3.19 -12.62 21.07
CA LEU A 321 2.94 -11.25 21.54
C LEU A 321 1.76 -10.59 20.82
N LEU A 322 1.54 -10.91 19.55
CA LEU A 322 0.54 -10.24 18.72
C LEU A 322 -0.52 -11.22 18.23
N SER A 323 -1.78 -10.85 18.38
CA SER A 323 -2.90 -11.54 17.74
C SER A 323 -3.79 -10.56 17.00
N ALA A 324 -4.59 -11.07 16.06
CA ALA A 324 -5.52 -10.24 15.31
C ALA A 324 -6.84 -10.95 15.02
N ARG A 325 -7.89 -10.13 14.86
CA ARG A 325 -9.21 -10.56 14.39
C ARG A 325 -9.86 -9.47 13.55
N CYS A 326 -10.71 -9.84 12.60
CA CYS A 326 -11.56 -8.87 11.93
C CYS A 326 -12.70 -8.41 12.83
N VAL A 327 -12.90 -7.10 12.94
CA VAL A 327 -13.98 -6.45 13.69
C VAL A 327 -14.82 -5.63 12.74
N ASN A 328 -16.13 -5.86 12.76
CA ASN A 328 -17.12 -5.07 12.05
C ASN A 328 -18.05 -4.38 13.07
N ASP A 329 -17.93 -3.06 13.20
CA ASP A 329 -18.78 -2.27 14.12
C ASP A 329 -19.99 -1.64 13.43
N GLY A 330 -20.19 -1.95 12.15
CA GLY A 330 -21.28 -1.42 11.31
C GLY A 330 -20.90 -0.15 10.53
N THR A 331 -19.81 0.50 10.89
CA THR A 331 -19.24 1.67 10.18
C THR A 331 -17.87 1.34 9.60
N TYR A 332 -17.06 0.65 10.39
CA TYR A 332 -15.72 0.19 10.03
C TYR A 332 -15.66 -1.33 10.04
N HIS A 333 -14.88 -1.86 9.10
CA HIS A 333 -14.49 -3.26 9.08
C HIS A 333 -12.96 -3.31 8.93
N TYR A 334 -12.27 -3.78 9.96
CA TYR A 334 -10.83 -3.65 10.10
C TYR A 334 -10.21 -4.84 10.84
N LEU A 335 -8.92 -4.99 10.72
CA LEU A 335 -8.13 -5.97 11.46
C LEU A 335 -7.68 -5.36 12.80
N GLU A 336 -8.30 -5.80 13.87
CA GLU A 336 -7.95 -5.41 15.22
C GLU A 336 -6.74 -6.21 15.69
N VAL A 337 -5.71 -5.51 16.17
CA VAL A 337 -4.45 -6.08 16.65
C VAL A 337 -4.37 -5.91 18.16
N SER A 338 -4.22 -7.03 18.86
CA SER A 338 -4.05 -7.09 20.32
C SER A 338 -2.61 -7.45 20.68
N ILE A 339 -2.12 -6.83 21.76
CA ILE A 339 -0.80 -7.09 22.34
C ILE A 339 -0.98 -7.85 23.64
N ALA A 340 -0.44 -9.07 23.70
CA ALA A 340 -0.43 -9.90 24.90
C ALA A 340 0.69 -9.45 25.85
N ALA A 341 0.55 -8.25 26.42
CA ALA A 341 1.50 -7.66 27.37
C ALA A 341 1.56 -8.48 28.66
N ASP A 342 2.77 -8.86 29.08
CA ASP A 342 3.03 -9.58 30.34
C ASP A 342 4.28 -8.98 31.03
N PRO A 343 4.14 -8.26 32.15
CA PRO A 343 5.27 -7.68 32.88
C PRO A 343 6.31 -8.71 33.37
N ALA A 344 5.99 -10.00 33.39
CA ALA A 344 6.94 -11.06 33.70
C ALA A 344 7.78 -11.51 32.50
N ASP A 345 7.38 -11.15 31.31
CA ASP A 345 8.07 -11.38 30.05
C ASP A 345 9.16 -10.29 29.85
N PRO A 346 10.42 -10.64 29.52
CA PRO A 346 11.44 -9.64 29.30
C PRO A 346 11.31 -8.86 27.97
N ARG A 347 10.37 -9.22 27.10
CA ARG A 347 10.08 -8.50 25.85
C ARG A 347 9.43 -7.14 26.14
N THR A 348 9.53 -6.25 25.18
CA THR A 348 8.78 -4.98 25.24
C THR A 348 7.31 -5.24 24.96
N ASP A 349 6.44 -4.79 25.87
CA ASP A 349 4.99 -4.96 25.82
C ASP A 349 4.31 -3.95 24.88
N ASP A 350 4.95 -3.56 23.79
CA ASP A 350 4.41 -2.62 22.81
C ASP A 350 5.10 -2.81 21.45
N ILE A 351 4.44 -2.30 20.42
CA ILE A 351 4.96 -2.22 19.04
C ILE A 351 4.94 -0.77 18.57
N ARG A 352 5.78 -0.47 17.59
CA ARG A 352 5.76 0.79 16.87
C ARG A 352 4.95 0.63 15.58
N GLY A 353 4.53 1.73 14.98
CA GLY A 353 3.80 1.75 13.72
C GLY A 353 2.68 2.78 13.71
N ASP A 354 2.46 3.45 14.84
CA ASP A 354 1.51 4.56 14.91
C ASP A 354 2.06 5.80 14.21
N VAL A 355 1.18 6.51 13.50
CA VAL A 355 1.48 7.85 13.01
C VAL A 355 1.30 8.86 14.14
N LEU A 356 2.33 9.63 14.42
CA LEU A 356 2.31 10.65 15.45
C LEU A 356 2.20 12.06 14.83
N ILE A 357 1.22 12.84 15.29
CA ILE A 357 1.10 14.26 14.98
C ILE A 357 1.22 15.02 16.31
N ASP A 358 2.18 15.93 16.39
CA ASP A 358 2.49 16.68 17.62
C ASP A 358 2.68 15.78 18.86
N GLY A 359 3.24 14.59 18.66
CA GLY A 359 3.50 13.60 19.71
C GLY A 359 2.27 12.84 20.20
N GLN A 360 1.12 12.98 19.53
CA GLN A 360 -0.10 12.23 19.81
C GLN A 360 -0.37 11.21 18.68
N ILE A 361 -0.89 10.04 19.04
CA ILE A 361 -1.29 9.02 18.06
C ILE A 361 -2.43 9.57 17.20
N ASN A 362 -2.25 9.53 15.89
CA ASN A 362 -3.29 9.86 14.92
C ASN A 362 -4.18 8.63 14.68
N ALA A 363 -5.18 8.46 15.54
CA ALA A 363 -6.07 7.30 15.54
C ALA A 363 -6.70 6.95 14.16
N PRO A 364 -7.10 7.92 13.29
CA PRO A 364 -7.60 7.59 11.94
C PRO A 364 -6.65 6.78 11.07
N TRP A 365 -5.33 6.84 11.33
CA TRP A 365 -4.33 6.08 10.58
C TRP A 365 -4.14 4.65 11.10
N GLY A 366 -4.53 4.33 12.34
CA GLY A 366 -4.27 3.04 12.95
C GLY A 366 -2.79 2.66 12.92
N LEU A 367 -2.51 1.40 12.63
CA LEU A 367 -1.16 0.85 12.45
C LEU A 367 -0.74 0.83 10.97
N HIS A 368 -1.27 1.74 10.15
CA HIS A 368 -1.12 1.77 8.70
C HIS A 368 0.33 1.62 8.21
N LEU A 369 1.30 2.20 8.92
CA LEU A 369 2.71 2.13 8.51
C LEU A 369 3.27 0.70 8.51
N ILE A 370 2.66 -0.19 9.30
CA ILE A 370 3.13 -1.56 9.49
C ILE A 370 2.11 -2.63 9.08
N ASP A 371 1.02 -2.26 8.39
CA ASP A 371 0.01 -3.21 7.90
C ASP A 371 0.63 -4.49 7.30
N MET A 372 1.65 -4.34 6.45
CA MET A 372 2.30 -5.46 5.78
C MET A 372 3.18 -6.27 6.73
N THR A 373 4.00 -5.61 7.55
CA THR A 373 4.99 -6.28 8.40
C THR A 373 4.36 -7.00 9.59
N LEU A 374 3.19 -6.55 10.06
CA LEU A 374 2.42 -7.23 11.12
C LEU A 374 2.00 -8.65 10.74
N ALA A 375 1.69 -8.90 9.48
CA ALA A 375 1.21 -10.20 9.02
C ALA A 375 2.15 -10.85 7.99
N MET A 376 3.39 -10.39 7.87
CA MET A 376 4.30 -10.77 6.77
C MET A 376 4.49 -12.28 6.66
N GLY A 377 4.72 -13.00 7.74
CA GLY A 377 4.89 -14.46 7.71
C GLY A 377 3.61 -15.16 7.30
N ASN A 378 2.47 -14.74 7.86
CA ASN A 378 1.16 -15.28 7.47
C ASN A 378 0.87 -15.06 5.98
N LEU A 379 1.16 -13.86 5.43
CA LEU A 379 0.96 -13.54 4.02
C LEU A 379 1.84 -14.39 3.10
N VAL A 380 3.12 -14.59 3.45
CA VAL A 380 4.03 -15.46 2.68
C VAL A 380 3.54 -16.90 2.68
N ASP A 381 3.06 -17.41 3.83
CA ASP A 381 2.50 -18.76 3.92
C ASP A 381 1.20 -18.91 3.12
N ILE A 382 0.33 -17.89 3.13
CA ILE A 382 -0.86 -17.86 2.29
C ILE A 382 -0.50 -17.93 0.81
N VAL A 383 0.46 -17.10 0.36
CA VAL A 383 0.90 -17.11 -1.04
C VAL A 383 1.44 -18.48 -1.43
N ARG A 384 2.18 -19.17 -0.54
CA ARG A 384 2.66 -20.54 -0.78
C ARG A 384 1.50 -21.52 -0.98
N MET A 385 0.50 -21.51 -0.07
CA MET A 385 -0.70 -22.36 -0.18
C MET A 385 -1.51 -22.05 -1.45
N GLN A 386 -1.64 -20.77 -1.80
CA GLN A 386 -2.37 -20.35 -3.00
C GLN A 386 -1.63 -20.73 -4.29
N ALA A 387 -0.29 -20.67 -4.31
CA ALA A 387 0.52 -21.14 -5.43
C ALA A 387 0.34 -22.65 -5.66
N GLU A 388 0.33 -23.44 -4.59
CA GLU A 388 0.06 -24.88 -4.66
C GLU A 388 -1.35 -25.18 -5.20
N ALA A 389 -2.35 -24.46 -4.69
CA ALA A 389 -3.74 -24.60 -5.16
C ALA A 389 -3.90 -24.17 -6.63
N TYR A 390 -3.19 -23.12 -7.04
CA TYR A 390 -3.18 -22.65 -8.42
C TYR A 390 -2.54 -23.67 -9.37
N ALA A 391 -1.41 -24.27 -9.00
CA ALA A 391 -0.72 -25.28 -9.79
C ALA A 391 -1.51 -26.60 -9.95
N GLY A 392 -2.51 -26.83 -9.11
CA GLY A 392 -3.41 -27.99 -9.15
C GLY A 392 -4.68 -27.81 -9.98
N ARG A 393 -4.85 -26.66 -10.65
CA ARG A 393 -6.03 -26.32 -11.47
C ARG A 393 -6.01 -26.93 -12.86
#